data_b3e68c9b2d8507acb769d3989386c85d
#
_entry.id   b3e68c9b2d8507acb769d3989386c85d
#
_cell.length_a   1.000
_cell.length_b   1.000
_cell.length_c   1.000
_cell.angle_alpha   90.00
_cell.angle_beta   90.00
_cell.angle_gamma   90.00
#
_symmetry.space_group_name_H-M   'P 1'
#
loop_
_entity.id
_entity.type
_entity.pdbx_description
1 polymer ?
#
loop_
_entity_poly.entity_id
_entity_poly.type
_entity_poly.pdbx_seq_one_letter_code
_entity_poly.pdbx_strand_id
1 'polypeptide(L)'
;MYSRWLLGTILLLPACAQQPYAASTSARTQVAPEQALECVKRELPKLGYKQSSLDAAEHRINATKYDTEARRADVQFRRLVNRLEVEIGPEAGGQTSIDVQGRTFAEYTTQRGPTEVEEKASAEVNDAAQKLLAACRG
;
A
#
# COMPACT_ATOMS: atom_id res chain seq x y z
N MET A 1 22.11 16.74 -58.23
CA MET A 1 22.24 16.51 -56.81
C MET A 1 20.85 16.41 -56.21
N TYR A 2 20.35 15.18 -56.01
CA TYR A 2 19.03 14.96 -55.40
C TYR A 2 19.21 14.56 -53.95
N SER A 3 18.88 15.48 -53.01
CA SER A 3 18.87 15.22 -51.59
C SER A 3 17.53 14.56 -51.21
N ARG A 4 17.56 13.26 -50.92
CA ARG A 4 16.38 12.53 -50.41
C ARG A 4 16.32 12.69 -48.89
N TRP A 5 15.39 13.51 -48.46
CA TRP A 5 15.00 13.61 -47.04
C TRP A 5 14.15 12.39 -46.68
N LEU A 6 14.71 11.49 -45.87
CA LEU A 6 13.97 10.40 -45.22
C LEU A 6 13.31 10.99 -43.98
N LEU A 7 12.01 11.26 -44.08
CA LEU A 7 11.16 11.53 -42.92
C LEU A 7 10.96 10.23 -42.14
N GLY A 8 11.71 10.06 -41.05
CA GLY A 8 11.51 8.99 -40.10
C GLY A 8 10.25 9.25 -39.28
N THR A 9 9.18 8.50 -39.56
CA THR A 9 7.96 8.52 -38.75
C THR A 9 8.24 7.80 -37.44
N ILE A 10 8.37 8.56 -36.35
CA ILE A 10 8.46 8.01 -34.97
C ILE A 10 7.06 7.58 -34.59
N LEU A 11 6.81 6.28 -34.57
CA LEU A 11 5.61 5.68 -33.99
C LEU A 11 5.73 5.75 -32.47
N LEU A 12 5.06 6.73 -31.85
CA LEU A 12 4.82 6.79 -30.42
C LEU A 12 3.79 5.72 -30.07
N LEU A 13 4.25 4.56 -29.62
CA LEU A 13 3.39 3.55 -29.00
C LEU A 13 2.88 4.11 -27.67
N PRO A 14 1.56 4.15 -27.42
CA PRO A 14 1.05 4.48 -26.10
C PRO A 14 1.48 3.34 -25.15
N ALA A 15 2.39 3.65 -24.23
CA ALA A 15 2.65 2.78 -23.11
C ALA A 15 1.36 2.70 -22.28
N CYS A 16 0.66 1.56 -22.30
CA CYS A 16 -0.42 1.28 -21.37
C CYS A 16 0.20 1.25 -19.96
N ALA A 17 0.13 2.36 -19.24
CA ALA A 17 0.50 2.42 -17.85
C ALA A 17 -0.52 1.58 -17.08
N GLN A 18 -0.13 0.36 -16.68
CA GLN A 18 -0.92 -0.42 -15.74
C GLN A 18 -0.99 0.35 -14.43
N GLN A 19 -2.20 0.69 -14.01
CA GLN A 19 -2.38 1.29 -12.69
C GLN A 19 -1.95 0.28 -11.62
N PRO A 20 -1.07 0.67 -10.68
CA PRO A 20 -0.66 -0.23 -9.62
C PRO A 20 -1.87 -0.66 -8.79
N TYR A 21 -1.92 -1.93 -8.38
CA TYR A 21 -2.95 -2.42 -7.47
C TYR A 21 -2.85 -1.76 -6.10
N ALA A 22 -1.64 -1.61 -5.58
CA ALA A 22 -1.39 -1.00 -4.29
C ALA A 22 -1.65 0.51 -4.30
N ALA A 23 -2.25 1.02 -3.22
CA ALA A 23 -2.31 2.44 -2.92
C ALA A 23 -1.06 2.82 -2.12
N SER A 24 -0.25 3.72 -2.66
CA SER A 24 0.96 4.22 -1.99
C SER A 24 0.79 5.68 -1.62
N THR A 25 1.15 6.00 -0.38
CA THR A 25 1.13 7.38 0.11
C THR A 25 2.30 7.58 1.07
N SER A 26 2.82 8.79 1.13
CA SER A 26 3.97 9.11 1.99
C SER A 26 3.86 10.51 2.58
N ALA A 27 4.55 10.71 3.70
CA ALA A 27 4.69 12.00 4.33
C ALA A 27 6.10 12.17 4.90
N ARG A 28 6.51 13.42 5.06
CA ARG A 28 7.72 13.80 5.77
C ARG A 28 7.35 14.41 7.12
N THR A 29 8.18 14.14 8.12
CA THR A 29 7.99 14.65 9.46
C THR A 29 9.33 15.01 10.08
N GLN A 30 9.31 15.90 11.09
CA GLN A 30 10.46 16.22 11.93
C GLN A 30 10.63 15.27 13.11
N VAL A 31 9.66 14.36 13.30
CA VAL A 31 9.68 13.35 14.37
C VAL A 31 10.76 12.30 14.04
N ALA A 32 11.51 11.87 15.06
CA ALA A 32 12.52 10.82 14.88
C ALA A 32 11.89 9.49 14.43
N PRO A 33 12.60 8.64 13.65
CA PRO A 33 12.06 7.38 13.14
C PRO A 33 11.45 6.48 14.21
N GLU A 34 12.07 6.38 15.39
CA GLU A 34 11.56 5.56 16.50
C GLU A 34 10.22 6.09 17.04
N GLN A 35 10.10 7.42 17.14
CA GLN A 35 8.86 8.06 17.59
C GLN A 35 7.75 7.92 16.54
N ALA A 36 8.09 8.02 15.26
CA ALA A 36 7.16 7.78 14.17
C ALA A 36 6.65 6.33 14.19
N LEU A 37 7.53 5.36 14.42
CA LEU A 37 7.17 3.96 14.54
C LEU A 37 6.22 3.72 15.73
N GLU A 38 6.50 4.31 16.90
CA GLU A 38 5.61 4.21 18.06
C GLU A 38 4.23 4.86 17.80
N CYS A 39 4.20 5.96 17.04
CA CYS A 39 2.93 6.53 16.60
C CYS A 39 2.15 5.53 15.73
N VAL A 40 2.77 4.97 14.72
CA VAL A 40 2.14 3.98 13.82
C VAL A 40 1.60 2.79 14.61
N LYS A 41 2.38 2.22 15.51
CA LYS A 41 1.95 1.10 16.38
C LYS A 41 0.72 1.44 17.23
N ARG A 42 0.62 2.67 17.69
CA ARG A 42 -0.52 3.15 18.49
C ARG A 42 -1.77 3.41 17.65
N GLU A 43 -1.59 3.92 16.43
CA GLU A 43 -2.72 4.31 15.57
C GLU A 43 -3.33 3.14 14.79
N LEU A 44 -2.56 2.12 14.43
CA LEU A 44 -3.04 0.95 13.68
C LEU A 44 -4.26 0.27 14.32
N PRO A 45 -4.27 -0.03 15.64
CA PRO A 45 -5.44 -0.65 16.27
C PRO A 45 -6.69 0.22 16.23
N LYS A 46 -6.54 1.56 16.28
CA LYS A 46 -7.68 2.49 16.20
C LYS A 46 -8.36 2.44 14.84
N LEU A 47 -7.61 2.08 13.79
CA LEU A 47 -8.12 1.88 12.43
C LEU A 47 -8.64 0.46 12.21
N GLY A 48 -8.57 -0.41 13.21
CA GLY A 48 -9.01 -1.80 13.15
C GLY A 48 -7.97 -2.76 12.57
N TYR A 49 -6.72 -2.32 12.43
CA TYR A 49 -5.62 -3.15 11.92
C TYR A 49 -4.86 -3.81 13.05
N LYS A 50 -4.59 -5.09 12.88
CA LYS A 50 -3.76 -5.87 13.79
C LYS A 50 -2.37 -6.02 13.21
N GLN A 51 -1.34 -5.70 13.98
CA GLN A 51 0.04 -5.93 13.59
C GLN A 51 0.27 -7.41 13.27
N SER A 52 0.81 -7.67 12.08
CA SER A 52 1.17 -9.01 11.62
C SER A 52 2.67 -9.28 11.67
N SER A 53 3.49 -8.24 11.48
CA SER A 53 4.95 -8.32 11.65
C SER A 53 5.53 -6.97 12.03
N LEU A 54 6.71 -7.00 12.67
CA LEU A 54 7.48 -5.82 13.02
C LEU A 54 8.97 -6.12 12.83
N ASP A 55 9.64 -5.29 12.05
CA ASP A 55 11.09 -5.19 12.01
C ASP A 55 11.50 -3.85 12.62
N ALA A 56 11.86 -3.88 13.90
CA ALA A 56 12.20 -2.67 14.64
C ALA A 56 13.52 -2.06 14.18
N ALA A 57 14.46 -2.86 13.68
CA ALA A 57 15.75 -2.38 13.18
C ALA A 57 15.60 -1.60 11.87
N GLU A 58 14.72 -2.06 10.99
CA GLU A 58 14.41 -1.41 9.70
C GLU A 58 13.24 -0.44 9.79
N HIS A 59 12.64 -0.25 10.97
CA HIS A 59 11.46 0.58 11.19
C HIS A 59 10.32 0.24 10.20
N ARG A 60 10.07 -1.05 10.03
CA ARG A 60 9.02 -1.58 9.14
C ARG A 60 7.96 -2.33 9.95
N ILE A 61 6.70 -2.04 9.66
CA ILE A 61 5.57 -2.71 10.31
C ILE A 61 4.52 -3.08 9.27
N ASN A 62 4.00 -4.29 9.38
CA ASN A 62 2.88 -4.77 8.59
C ASN A 62 1.67 -5.00 9.50
N ALA A 63 0.49 -4.67 9.00
CA ALA A 63 -0.75 -4.85 9.72
C ALA A 63 -1.87 -5.31 8.77
N THR A 64 -2.80 -6.06 9.30
CA THR A 64 -3.88 -6.70 8.54
C THR A 64 -5.22 -6.41 9.19
N LYS A 65 -6.23 -6.17 8.35
CA LYS A 65 -7.63 -6.09 8.73
C LYS A 65 -8.46 -6.96 7.80
N TYR A 66 -9.34 -7.77 8.37
CA TYR A 66 -10.28 -8.60 7.61
C TYR A 66 -11.62 -7.88 7.48
N ASP A 67 -12.11 -7.75 6.25
CA ASP A 67 -13.48 -7.35 5.98
C ASP A 67 -14.32 -8.59 5.73
N THR A 68 -15.03 -9.02 6.77
CA THR A 68 -15.93 -10.18 6.77
C THR A 68 -17.35 -9.84 6.32
N GLU A 69 -17.65 -8.57 6.11
CA GLU A 69 -18.95 -8.08 5.65
C GLU A 69 -19.05 -8.03 4.13
N ALA A 70 -17.92 -7.97 3.43
CA ALA A 70 -17.90 -8.03 1.97
C ALA A 70 -18.59 -9.30 1.45
N ARG A 71 -19.34 -9.17 0.36
CA ARG A 71 -20.06 -10.28 -0.28
C ARG A 71 -19.77 -10.28 -1.78
N ARG A 72 -19.71 -11.47 -2.34
CA ARG A 72 -19.57 -11.70 -3.78
C ARG A 72 -20.44 -12.85 -4.22
N ALA A 73 -20.77 -12.89 -5.51
CA ALA A 73 -21.55 -14.00 -6.09
C ALA A 73 -20.79 -15.33 -6.10
N ASP A 74 -19.45 -15.28 -6.10
CA ASP A 74 -18.60 -16.47 -6.03
C ASP A 74 -18.76 -17.16 -4.67
N VAL A 75 -19.22 -18.40 -4.68
CA VAL A 75 -19.45 -19.20 -3.46
C VAL A 75 -18.17 -19.55 -2.70
N GLN A 76 -17.03 -19.51 -3.36
CA GLN A 76 -15.72 -19.74 -2.75
C GLN A 76 -15.15 -18.51 -2.05
N PHE A 77 -15.69 -17.33 -2.35
CA PHE A 77 -15.27 -16.09 -1.72
C PHE A 77 -15.58 -16.10 -0.22
N ARG A 78 -14.60 -15.71 0.59
CA ARG A 78 -14.72 -15.66 2.04
C ARG A 78 -14.77 -14.23 2.59
N ARG A 79 -13.77 -13.43 2.23
CA ARG A 79 -13.59 -12.08 2.80
C ARG A 79 -12.57 -11.29 1.99
N LEU A 80 -12.51 -10.00 2.24
CA LEU A 80 -11.37 -9.18 1.83
C LEU A 80 -10.34 -9.13 2.96
N VAL A 81 -9.08 -9.07 2.55
CA VAL A 81 -7.92 -8.91 3.43
C VAL A 81 -7.23 -7.60 3.05
N ASN A 82 -7.33 -6.61 3.90
CA ASN A 82 -6.65 -5.34 3.74
C ASN A 82 -5.34 -5.34 4.51
N ARG A 83 -4.24 -4.98 3.87
CA ARG A 83 -2.91 -4.91 4.47
C ARG A 83 -2.34 -3.52 4.34
N LEU A 84 -1.73 -3.05 5.41
CA LEU A 84 -0.89 -1.86 5.44
C LEU A 84 0.55 -2.29 5.69
N GLU A 85 1.43 -1.84 4.83
CA GLU A 85 2.88 -1.95 4.99
C GLU A 85 3.43 -0.54 5.20
N VAL A 86 4.12 -0.34 6.31
CA VAL A 86 4.66 0.97 6.69
C VAL A 86 6.18 0.85 6.81
N GLU A 87 6.87 1.68 6.06
CA GLU A 87 8.32 1.85 6.14
C GLU A 87 8.64 3.27 6.61
N ILE A 88 9.54 3.37 7.58
CA ILE A 88 9.96 4.63 8.15
C ILE A 88 11.47 4.73 8.01
N GLY A 89 11.95 5.82 7.45
CA GLY A 89 13.37 5.99 7.19
C GLY A 89 13.84 7.43 7.27
N PRO A 90 15.16 7.63 7.35
CA PRO A 90 15.76 8.96 7.30
C PRO A 90 15.56 9.56 5.91
N GLU A 91 15.33 10.85 5.87
CA GLU A 91 15.23 11.66 4.66
C GLU A 91 16.30 12.76 4.69
N ALA A 92 16.59 13.36 3.54
CA ALA A 92 17.49 14.50 3.45
C ALA A 92 17.04 15.67 4.35
N GLY A 93 18.01 16.39 4.92
CA GLY A 93 17.72 17.53 5.79
C GLY A 93 17.30 17.18 7.23
N GLY A 94 17.61 15.96 7.69
CA GLY A 94 17.29 15.51 9.04
C GLY A 94 15.80 15.18 9.26
N GLN A 95 15.03 15.08 8.18
CA GLN A 95 13.64 14.67 8.23
C GLN A 95 13.50 13.15 8.25
N THR A 96 12.31 12.70 8.60
CA THR A 96 11.90 11.28 8.54
C THR A 96 10.82 11.12 7.48
N SER A 97 10.94 10.12 6.61
CA SER A 97 9.87 9.71 5.72
C SER A 97 9.02 8.63 6.38
N ILE A 98 7.72 8.70 6.16
CA ILE A 98 6.76 7.64 6.50
C ILE A 98 6.09 7.24 5.20
N ASP A 99 6.37 6.04 4.73
CA ASP A 99 5.81 5.50 3.49
C ASP A 99 4.80 4.41 3.84
N VAL A 100 3.57 4.55 3.36
CA VAL A 100 2.49 3.61 3.62
C VAL A 100 2.00 3.03 2.30
N GLN A 101 2.00 1.70 2.21
CA GLN A 101 1.44 0.97 1.09
C GLN A 101 0.23 0.17 1.55
N GLY A 102 -0.91 0.41 0.92
CA GLY A 102 -2.15 -0.33 1.17
C GLY A 102 -2.44 -1.32 0.06
N ARG A 103 -2.75 -2.57 0.42
CA ARG A 103 -3.11 -3.63 -0.52
C ARG A 103 -4.39 -4.32 -0.10
N THR A 104 -5.15 -4.77 -1.06
CA THR A 104 -6.37 -5.56 -0.84
C THR A 104 -6.27 -6.88 -1.55
N PHE A 105 -6.63 -7.94 -0.86
CA PHE A 105 -6.70 -9.30 -1.39
C PHE A 105 -8.10 -9.86 -1.19
N ALA A 106 -8.59 -10.59 -2.17
CA ALA A 106 -9.79 -11.42 -2.03
C ALA A 106 -9.36 -12.82 -1.60
N GLU A 107 -9.87 -13.31 -0.47
CA GLU A 107 -9.60 -14.65 0.02
C GLU A 107 -10.70 -15.62 -0.43
N TYR A 108 -10.29 -16.72 -0.99
CA TYR A 108 -11.17 -17.80 -1.48
C TYR A 108 -10.84 -19.12 -0.78
N THR A 109 -11.86 -19.93 -0.55
CA THR A 109 -11.69 -21.31 -0.10
C THR A 109 -11.50 -22.21 -1.30
N THR A 110 -10.42 -22.99 -1.34
CA THR A 110 -10.16 -24.00 -2.36
C THR A 110 -9.99 -25.37 -1.74
N GLN A 111 -9.95 -26.42 -2.56
CA GLN A 111 -9.67 -27.79 -2.09
C GLN A 111 -8.30 -27.93 -1.43
N ARG A 112 -7.36 -27.04 -1.75
CA ARG A 112 -6.01 -27.00 -1.17
C ARG A 112 -5.88 -26.05 0.01
N GLY A 113 -6.98 -25.47 0.47
CA GLY A 113 -7.02 -24.46 1.52
C GLY A 113 -7.30 -23.06 1.01
N PRO A 114 -7.17 -22.04 1.88
CA PRO A 114 -7.42 -20.65 1.49
C PRO A 114 -6.37 -20.14 0.50
N THR A 115 -6.84 -19.38 -0.48
CA THR A 115 -6.02 -18.72 -1.50
C THR A 115 -6.36 -17.24 -1.53
N GLU A 116 -5.37 -16.37 -1.67
CA GLU A 116 -5.55 -14.93 -1.81
C GLU A 116 -5.20 -14.47 -3.22
N VAL A 117 -6.02 -13.60 -3.76
CA VAL A 117 -5.80 -12.94 -5.06
C VAL A 117 -5.75 -11.44 -4.82
N GLU A 118 -4.63 -10.80 -5.18
CA GLU A 118 -4.50 -9.35 -5.07
C GLU A 118 -5.42 -8.66 -6.07
N GLU A 119 -6.09 -7.65 -5.61
CA GLU A 119 -6.94 -6.80 -6.44
C GLU A 119 -6.65 -5.33 -6.16
N LYS A 120 -7.28 -4.43 -6.90
CA LYS A 120 -7.13 -3.00 -6.68
C LYS A 120 -7.41 -2.65 -5.23
N ALA A 121 -6.53 -1.84 -4.62
CA ALA A 121 -6.68 -1.39 -3.25
C ALA A 121 -8.07 -0.80 -3.00
N SER A 122 -8.73 -1.28 -1.95
CA SER A 122 -10.07 -0.83 -1.58
C SER A 122 -10.06 0.63 -1.11
N ALA A 123 -11.21 1.28 -1.19
CA ALA A 123 -11.37 2.63 -0.63
C ALA A 123 -11.07 2.63 0.87
N GLU A 124 -11.39 1.56 1.58
CA GLU A 124 -11.15 1.40 3.01
C GLU A 124 -9.65 1.39 3.33
N VAL A 125 -8.85 0.57 2.64
CA VAL A 125 -7.40 0.52 2.89
C VAL A 125 -6.71 1.82 2.49
N ASN A 126 -7.18 2.48 1.45
CA ASN A 126 -6.65 3.76 1.02
C ASN A 126 -6.95 4.87 2.07
N ASP A 127 -8.17 4.92 2.57
CA ASP A 127 -8.58 5.84 3.63
C ASP A 127 -7.79 5.59 4.93
N ALA A 128 -7.60 4.34 5.31
CA ALA A 128 -6.80 3.97 6.48
C ALA A 128 -5.34 4.44 6.35
N ALA A 129 -4.73 4.28 5.17
CA ALA A 129 -3.37 4.76 4.91
C ALA A 129 -3.26 6.28 5.07
N GLN A 130 -4.23 7.03 4.53
CA GLN A 130 -4.28 8.50 4.65
C GLN A 130 -4.45 8.93 6.11
N LYS A 131 -5.35 8.30 6.85
CA LYS A 131 -5.59 8.60 8.27
C LYS A 131 -4.37 8.32 9.13
N LEU A 132 -3.68 7.21 8.88
CA LEU A 132 -2.46 6.84 9.58
C LEU A 132 -1.38 7.91 9.40
N LEU A 133 -1.14 8.34 8.17
CA LEU A 133 -0.19 9.41 7.87
C LEU A 133 -0.59 10.73 8.53
N ALA A 134 -1.85 11.12 8.45
CA ALA A 134 -2.33 12.36 9.06
C ALA A 134 -2.12 12.37 10.58
N ALA A 135 -2.26 11.23 11.25
CA ALA A 135 -2.04 11.09 12.68
C ALA A 135 -0.55 11.13 13.08
N CYS A 136 0.35 10.63 12.22
CA CYS A 136 1.76 10.40 12.59
C CYS A 136 2.77 11.35 11.95
N ARG A 137 2.36 12.22 11.07
CA ARG A 137 3.26 13.23 10.47
C ARG A 137 3.52 14.46 11.35
N GLY A 138 2.85 14.56 12.47
CA GLY A 138 2.99 15.66 13.41
C GLY A 138 2.11 16.84 13.12
#